data_aaf975730c024a25eb0a660cc23f4e54
#
_entry.id   aaf975730c024a25eb0a660cc23f4e54
#
_cell.length_a   1.000
_cell.length_b   1.000
_cell.length_c   1.000
_cell.angle_alpha   90.00
_cell.angle_beta   90.00
_cell.angle_gamma   90.00
#
_symmetry.space_group_name_H-M   'P 1'
#
loop_
_entity.id
_entity.type
_entity.pdbx_description
1 polymer ?
#
loop_
_entity_poly.entity_id
_entity_poly.type
_entity_poly.pdbx_seq_one_letter_code
_entity_poly.pdbx_strand_id
1 'polypeptide(L)'
;MKRLLIFFIFLFSGISNASSSEFEWEQILKTDEGNIFFIDKNSINQKGDKIFFIKMHEYSDFNDYGEKSSIIHHEVDCKNLKFKYLTDFYFKLPMGEGEPSFVGNEESDWIEVKDDTILKVLVSYVCN
;
A
#
# COMPACT_ATOMS: atom_id res chain seq x y z
N MET A 1 51.72 -45.26 1.16
CA MET A 1 50.97 -44.25 1.95
C MET A 1 50.06 -43.46 1.04
N LYS A 2 48.79 -43.77 1.07
CA LYS A 2 47.77 -43.01 0.30
C LYS A 2 47.30 -41.84 1.16
N ARG A 3 47.63 -40.63 0.75
CA ARG A 3 47.06 -39.43 1.38
C ARG A 3 45.66 -39.24 0.85
N LEU A 4 44.69 -39.41 1.73
CA LEU A 4 43.29 -39.08 1.44
C LEU A 4 43.13 -37.55 1.49
N LEU A 5 42.94 -36.94 0.34
CA LEU A 5 42.56 -35.52 0.23
C LEU A 5 41.05 -35.44 0.44
N ILE A 6 40.64 -35.04 1.63
CA ILE A 6 39.24 -34.74 1.93
C ILE A 6 38.97 -33.36 1.37
N PHE A 7 38.29 -33.33 0.24
CA PHE A 7 37.70 -32.09 -0.28
C PHE A 7 36.48 -31.75 0.56
N PHE A 8 36.63 -30.77 1.45
CA PHE A 8 35.49 -30.13 2.07
C PHE A 8 34.80 -29.23 1.02
N ILE A 9 33.73 -29.74 0.44
CA ILE A 9 32.83 -28.89 -0.36
C ILE A 9 32.00 -28.07 0.64
N PHE A 10 32.42 -26.81 0.85
CA PHE A 10 31.56 -25.82 1.49
C PHE A 10 30.40 -25.51 0.54
N LEU A 11 29.27 -26.16 0.78
CA LEU A 11 28.00 -25.72 0.22
C LEU A 11 27.66 -24.40 0.89
N PHE A 12 28.03 -23.31 0.23
CA PHE A 12 27.43 -22.02 0.52
C PHE A 12 25.96 -22.10 0.07
N SER A 13 25.08 -22.48 1.00
CA SER A 13 23.66 -22.21 0.83
C SER A 13 23.50 -20.70 0.94
N GLY A 14 23.49 -20.03 -0.22
CA GLY A 14 23.15 -18.64 -0.30
C GLY A 14 21.74 -18.47 0.24
N ILE A 15 21.60 -17.86 1.41
CA ILE A 15 20.31 -17.39 1.89
C ILE A 15 19.95 -16.22 0.96
N SER A 16 19.18 -16.51 -0.08
CA SER A 16 18.56 -15.47 -0.85
C SER A 16 17.49 -14.85 0.05
N ASN A 17 17.82 -13.72 0.68
CA ASN A 17 16.81 -12.85 1.24
C ASN A 17 15.99 -12.29 0.06
N ALA A 18 14.98 -13.06 -0.36
CA ALA A 18 13.94 -12.48 -1.17
C ALA A 18 13.27 -11.44 -0.27
N SER A 19 13.57 -10.14 -0.48
CA SER A 19 12.76 -9.08 0.08
C SER A 19 11.40 -9.19 -0.60
N SER A 20 10.48 -9.96 0.01
CA SER A 20 9.09 -9.88 -0.35
C SER A 20 8.68 -8.43 -0.11
N SER A 21 8.16 -7.75 -1.14
CA SER A 21 7.51 -6.48 -0.92
C SER A 21 6.49 -6.69 0.18
N GLU A 22 6.52 -5.87 1.23
CA GLU A 22 5.61 -5.97 2.38
C GLU A 22 4.15 -5.81 1.97
N PHE A 23 3.91 -5.24 0.78
CA PHE A 23 2.58 -4.96 0.25
C PHE A 23 2.12 -6.05 -0.71
N GLU A 24 0.85 -6.40 -0.62
CA GLU A 24 0.13 -7.24 -1.57
C GLU A 24 -0.97 -6.41 -2.23
N TRP A 25 -0.59 -5.69 -3.28
CA TRP A 25 -1.49 -4.77 -3.98
C TRP A 25 -2.52 -5.52 -4.82
N GLU A 26 -3.78 -5.23 -4.57
CA GLU A 26 -4.90 -5.63 -5.42
C GLU A 26 -5.49 -4.41 -6.08
N GLN A 27 -5.57 -4.44 -7.41
CA GLN A 27 -6.21 -3.37 -8.15
C GLN A 27 -7.73 -3.44 -7.92
N ILE A 28 -8.29 -2.34 -7.42
CA ILE A 28 -9.72 -2.24 -7.13
C ILE A 28 -10.47 -1.55 -8.26
N LEU A 29 -9.93 -0.46 -8.78
CA LEU A 29 -10.54 0.25 -9.89
C LEU A 29 -9.52 1.05 -10.70
N LYS A 30 -9.88 1.33 -11.95
CA LYS A 30 -9.19 2.24 -12.84
C LYS A 30 -10.19 3.24 -13.38
N THR A 31 -9.87 4.52 -13.29
CA THR A 31 -10.73 5.59 -13.81
C THR A 31 -10.56 5.76 -15.32
N ASP A 32 -11.50 6.45 -15.97
CA ASP A 32 -11.42 6.76 -17.40
C ASP A 32 -10.19 7.62 -17.74
N GLU A 33 -9.75 8.47 -16.80
CA GLU A 33 -8.52 9.27 -16.95
C GLU A 33 -7.24 8.45 -16.80
N GLY A 34 -7.34 7.20 -16.36
CA GLY A 34 -6.21 6.29 -16.21
C GLY A 34 -5.58 6.27 -14.81
N ASN A 35 -6.22 6.87 -13.81
CA ASN A 35 -5.82 6.70 -12.41
C ASN A 35 -6.16 5.30 -11.93
N ILE A 36 -5.25 4.64 -11.23
CA ILE A 36 -5.44 3.29 -10.73
C ILE A 36 -5.37 3.29 -9.21
N PHE A 37 -6.31 2.60 -8.58
CA PHE A 37 -6.41 2.49 -7.12
C PHE A 37 -6.25 1.05 -6.69
N PHE A 38 -5.36 0.84 -5.72
CA PHE A 38 -5.04 -0.46 -5.16
C PHE A 38 -5.30 -0.44 -3.65
N ILE A 39 -5.61 -1.62 -3.11
CA ILE A 39 -5.61 -1.85 -1.67
C ILE A 39 -4.58 -2.95 -1.37
N ASP A 40 -3.80 -2.75 -0.33
CA ASP A 40 -2.94 -3.79 0.22
C ASP A 40 -3.80 -4.78 1.00
N LYS A 41 -3.96 -5.99 0.47
CA LYS A 41 -4.78 -7.04 1.09
C LYS A 41 -4.29 -7.41 2.48
N ASN A 42 -2.98 -7.36 2.71
CA ASN A 42 -2.38 -7.69 4.00
C ASN A 42 -2.58 -6.59 5.05
N SER A 43 -2.95 -5.38 4.63
CA SER A 43 -3.13 -4.25 5.53
C SER A 43 -4.52 -4.18 6.17
N ILE A 44 -5.50 -4.89 5.61
CA ILE A 44 -6.87 -4.83 6.09
C ILE A 44 -6.94 -5.46 7.47
N ASN A 45 -7.28 -4.64 8.47
CA ASN A 45 -7.26 -5.04 9.87
C ASN A 45 -8.44 -4.44 10.62
N GLN A 46 -9.24 -5.30 11.25
CA GLN A 46 -10.36 -4.87 12.09
C GLN A 46 -9.91 -4.74 13.53
N LYS A 47 -10.19 -3.58 14.13
CA LYS A 47 -9.99 -3.30 15.55
C LYS A 47 -11.30 -2.75 16.13
N GLY A 48 -12.01 -3.59 16.90
CA GLY A 48 -13.35 -3.26 17.36
C GLY A 48 -14.31 -3.09 16.20
N ASP A 49 -14.95 -1.94 16.12
CA ASP A 49 -15.89 -1.56 15.04
C ASP A 49 -15.24 -0.73 13.91
N LYS A 50 -13.92 -0.59 13.94
CA LYS A 50 -13.15 0.16 12.94
C LYS A 50 -12.32 -0.79 12.08
N ILE A 51 -12.08 -0.39 10.83
CA ILE A 51 -11.20 -1.09 9.91
C ILE A 51 -10.07 -0.15 9.48
N PHE A 52 -8.85 -0.68 9.46
CA PHE A 52 -7.66 -0.01 8.96
C PHE A 52 -7.27 -0.63 7.63
N PHE A 53 -6.84 0.16 6.68
CA PHE A 53 -6.31 -0.34 5.42
C PHE A 53 -5.33 0.66 4.78
N ILE A 54 -4.53 0.15 3.87
CA ILE A 54 -3.56 0.94 3.10
C ILE A 54 -4.00 0.96 1.65
N LYS A 55 -4.08 2.17 1.11
CA LYS A 55 -4.43 2.44 -0.27
C LYS A 55 -3.20 2.95 -1.03
N MET A 56 -3.07 2.54 -2.30
CA MET A 56 -2.16 3.19 -3.23
C MET A 56 -2.95 3.79 -4.39
N HIS A 57 -2.59 5.01 -4.74
CA HIS A 57 -3.10 5.69 -5.93
C HIS A 57 -1.94 5.88 -6.90
N GLU A 58 -2.04 5.27 -8.06
CA GLU A 58 -1.14 5.54 -9.18
C GLU A 58 -1.78 6.57 -10.09
N TYR A 59 -1.14 7.73 -10.21
CA TYR A 59 -1.64 8.81 -11.03
C TYR A 59 -1.44 8.51 -12.52
N SER A 60 -2.42 8.85 -13.35
CA SER A 60 -2.31 8.72 -14.80
C SER A 60 -1.21 9.62 -15.37
N ASP A 61 -1.01 10.77 -14.74
CA ASP A 61 0.01 11.76 -15.06
C ASP A 61 0.60 12.30 -13.75
N PHE A 62 1.74 12.97 -13.83
CA PHE A 62 2.33 13.61 -12.66
C PHE A 62 1.37 14.64 -12.06
N ASN A 63 1.29 14.70 -10.73
CA ASN A 63 0.58 15.77 -10.06
C ASN A 63 1.39 17.09 -10.14
N ASP A 64 0.84 18.15 -9.55
CA ASP A 64 1.48 19.49 -9.59
C ASP A 64 2.84 19.53 -8.90
N TYR A 65 3.16 18.57 -8.06
CA TYR A 65 4.44 18.44 -7.36
C TYR A 65 5.41 17.48 -8.06
N GLY A 66 5.06 16.98 -9.25
CA GLY A 66 5.90 16.02 -9.98
C GLY A 66 5.86 14.61 -9.39
N GLU A 67 4.83 14.26 -8.65
CA GLU A 67 4.66 12.95 -8.04
C GLU A 67 3.79 12.05 -8.91
N LYS A 68 4.07 10.75 -8.89
CA LYS A 68 3.42 9.75 -9.73
C LYS A 68 2.54 8.77 -8.96
N SER A 69 2.76 8.62 -7.67
CA SER A 69 1.95 7.74 -6.83
C SER A 69 1.89 8.22 -5.38
N SER A 70 0.91 7.71 -4.65
CA SER A 70 0.79 7.93 -3.21
C SER A 70 0.36 6.66 -2.51
N ILE A 71 0.81 6.50 -1.25
CA ILE A 71 0.36 5.44 -0.35
C ILE A 71 -0.23 6.11 0.88
N ILE A 72 -1.47 5.78 1.20
CA ILE A 72 -2.21 6.44 2.26
C ILE A 72 -2.82 5.41 3.20
N HIS A 73 -2.62 5.59 4.50
CA HIS A 73 -3.25 4.80 5.54
C HIS A 73 -4.59 5.42 5.92
N HIS A 74 -5.62 4.59 5.99
CA HIS A 74 -6.96 5.00 6.38
C HIS A 74 -7.47 4.20 7.57
N GLU A 75 -8.29 4.86 8.37
CA GLU A 75 -9.20 4.24 9.33
C GLU A 75 -10.64 4.48 8.87
N VAL A 76 -11.47 3.45 8.95
CA VAL A 76 -12.86 3.50 8.47
C VAL A 76 -13.81 3.09 9.58
N ASP A 77 -14.86 3.88 9.76
CA ASP A 77 -16.05 3.53 10.51
C ASP A 77 -17.10 3.01 9.52
N CYS A 78 -17.21 1.68 9.40
CA CYS A 78 -18.13 1.04 8.45
C CYS A 78 -19.59 1.29 8.82
N LYS A 79 -19.89 1.44 10.11
CA LYS A 79 -21.26 1.63 10.59
C LYS A 79 -21.80 3.02 10.25
N ASN A 80 -20.98 4.05 10.44
CA ASN A 80 -21.36 5.44 10.22
C ASN A 80 -20.90 5.99 8.87
N LEU A 81 -20.18 5.19 8.07
CA LEU A 81 -19.60 5.56 6.78
C LEU A 81 -18.78 6.83 6.85
N LYS A 82 -17.75 6.78 7.69
CA LYS A 82 -16.75 7.85 7.85
C LYS A 82 -15.36 7.26 7.73
N PHE A 83 -14.41 8.09 7.35
CA PHE A 83 -13.01 7.68 7.23
C PHE A 83 -12.09 8.78 7.74
N LYS A 84 -10.84 8.38 8.01
CA LYS A 84 -9.73 9.28 8.35
C LYS A 84 -8.55 9.02 7.44
N TYR A 85 -7.78 10.06 7.20
CA TYR A 85 -6.39 9.95 6.77
C TYR A 85 -5.52 9.84 8.00
N LEU A 86 -4.65 8.83 8.07
CA LEU A 86 -3.71 8.66 9.19
C LEU A 86 -2.30 9.13 8.81
N THR A 87 -1.75 8.52 7.77
CA THR A 87 -0.42 8.83 7.25
C THR A 87 -0.46 8.79 5.74
N ASP A 88 0.23 9.71 5.09
CA ASP A 88 0.31 9.78 3.65
C ASP A 88 1.75 9.90 3.17
N PHE A 89 2.06 9.14 2.14
CA PHE A 89 3.37 9.10 1.49
C PHE A 89 3.21 9.39 0.01
N TYR A 90 4.04 10.28 -0.52
CA TYR A 90 4.01 10.64 -1.95
C TYR A 90 5.33 10.27 -2.60
N PHE A 91 5.27 9.78 -3.83
CA PHE A 91 6.42 9.25 -4.56
C PHE A 91 6.50 9.84 -5.97
N LYS A 92 7.72 10.13 -6.42
CA LYS A 92 7.96 10.56 -7.80
C LYS A 92 7.91 9.41 -8.81
N LEU A 93 8.05 8.17 -8.32
CA LEU A 93 7.99 6.95 -9.14
C LEU A 93 6.60 6.31 -9.08
N PRO A 94 6.23 5.50 -10.10
CA PRO A 94 5.01 4.70 -10.07
C PRO A 94 5.03 3.67 -8.93
N MET A 95 3.86 3.19 -8.54
CA MET A 95 3.68 2.05 -7.63
C MET A 95 4.30 2.23 -6.24
N GLY A 96 4.47 3.48 -5.77
CA GLY A 96 5.06 3.75 -4.46
C GLY A 96 6.52 3.31 -4.34
N GLU A 97 7.24 3.28 -5.45
CA GLU A 97 8.64 2.88 -5.49
C GLU A 97 9.58 4.03 -5.10
N GLY A 98 10.73 3.64 -4.56
CA GLY A 98 11.78 4.58 -4.16
C GLY A 98 11.52 5.27 -2.82
N GLU A 99 12.27 6.31 -2.55
CA GLU A 99 12.11 7.13 -1.36
C GLU A 99 10.90 8.07 -1.52
N PRO A 100 10.07 8.23 -0.47
CA PRO A 100 8.99 9.21 -0.54
C PRO A 100 9.53 10.64 -0.68
N SER A 101 8.91 11.40 -1.58
CA SER A 101 9.22 12.84 -1.75
C SER A 101 8.60 13.70 -0.66
N PHE A 102 7.51 13.21 -0.05
CA PHE A 102 6.82 13.86 1.05
C PHE A 102 6.16 12.82 1.94
N VAL A 103 6.15 13.08 3.25
CA VAL A 103 5.48 12.25 4.26
C VAL A 103 4.62 13.16 5.13
N GLY A 104 3.32 12.89 5.18
CA GLY A 104 2.37 13.54 6.07
C GLY A 104 2.02 12.64 7.25
N ASN A 105 2.08 13.17 8.47
CA ASN A 105 1.80 12.42 9.70
C ASN A 105 0.59 12.98 10.48
N GLU A 106 -0.08 13.99 9.95
CA GLU A 106 -1.24 14.57 10.60
C GLU A 106 -2.48 13.73 10.34
N GLU A 107 -3.05 13.19 11.42
CA GLU A 107 -4.34 12.51 11.39
C GLU A 107 -5.45 13.52 11.12
N SER A 108 -6.31 13.22 10.14
CA SER A 108 -7.46 14.07 9.85
C SER A 108 -8.60 13.87 10.86
N ASP A 109 -9.56 14.78 10.86
CA ASP A 109 -10.86 14.53 11.48
C ASP A 109 -11.61 13.43 10.71
N TRP A 110 -12.69 12.93 11.29
CA TRP A 110 -13.60 12.03 10.59
C TRP A 110 -14.27 12.75 9.42
N ILE A 111 -14.20 12.13 8.25
CA ILE A 111 -14.74 12.66 6.99
C ILE A 111 -15.86 11.73 6.53
N GLU A 112 -16.97 12.30 6.13
CA GLU A 112 -18.08 11.52 5.61
C GLU A 112 -17.74 10.87 4.26
N VAL A 113 -18.04 9.58 4.13
CA VAL A 113 -17.91 8.84 2.85
C VAL A 113 -19.14 9.18 1.99
N LYS A 114 -18.91 9.94 0.92
CA LYS A 114 -19.98 10.35 0.00
C LYS A 114 -20.19 9.32 -1.10
N ASP A 115 -21.46 9.18 -1.53
CA ASP A 115 -21.79 8.35 -2.69
C ASP A 115 -21.10 8.90 -3.96
N ASP A 116 -20.94 8.04 -4.96
CA ASP A 116 -20.34 8.36 -6.26
C ASP A 116 -18.88 8.86 -6.17
N THR A 117 -18.17 8.45 -5.13
CA THR A 117 -16.74 8.75 -4.96
C THR A 117 -15.89 7.47 -5.07
N ILE A 118 -14.63 7.66 -5.44
CA ILE A 118 -13.65 6.57 -5.45
C ILE A 118 -13.53 5.95 -4.06
N LEU A 119 -13.48 6.79 -3.03
CA LEU A 119 -13.36 6.30 -1.66
C LEU A 119 -14.54 5.43 -1.23
N LYS A 120 -15.75 5.73 -1.71
CA LYS A 120 -16.93 4.87 -1.47
C LYS A 120 -16.71 3.45 -2.00
N VAL A 121 -16.11 3.32 -3.17
CA VAL A 121 -15.78 2.00 -3.75
C VAL A 121 -14.77 1.26 -2.87
N LEU A 122 -13.71 1.94 -2.44
CA LEU A 122 -12.67 1.36 -1.59
C LEU A 122 -13.22 0.98 -0.21
N VAL A 123 -14.00 1.84 0.41
CA VAL A 123 -14.63 1.59 1.71
C VAL A 123 -15.61 0.41 1.62
N SER A 124 -16.40 0.34 0.55
CA SER A 124 -17.31 -0.80 0.32
C SER A 124 -16.56 -2.12 0.19
N TYR A 125 -15.38 -2.09 -0.41
CA TYR A 125 -14.53 -3.28 -0.52
C TYR A 125 -14.04 -3.78 0.84
N VAL A 126 -13.56 -2.90 1.71
CA VAL A 126 -13.01 -3.31 3.02
C VAL A 126 -14.08 -3.57 4.07
N CYS A 127 -15.26 -2.97 3.95
CA CYS A 127 -16.37 -3.12 4.91
C CYS A 127 -17.27 -4.32 4.64
N ASN A 128 -17.07 -5.03 3.56
CA ASN A 128 -17.88 -6.20 3.20
C ASN A 128 -17.17 -7.52 3.49
#